data_9fc66ed76fb75c7de46597c0ad866c9b
#
_entry.id   9fc66ed76fb75c7de46597c0ad866c9b
#
_cell.length_a   1.000
_cell.length_b   1.000
_cell.length_c   1.000
_cell.angle_alpha   90.00
_cell.angle_beta   90.00
_cell.angle_gamma   90.00
#
_symmetry.space_group_name_H-M   'P 1'
#
loop_
_entity.id
_entity.type
_entity.pdbx_description
1 polymer ?
#
loop_
_entity_poly.entity_id
_entity_poly.type
_entity_poly.pdbx_seq_one_letter_code
_entity_poly.pdbx_strand_id
1 'polypeptide(L)'
;MDTIKRIWGLMKPYKKHMIGGLILQTIVIVATLIKPYITKFIVDDVIEGGLYDMLIPFCIMLLGLTVLTGGCNFLRSVLYERMSQSAMWDLRTGLYAHLQEMPYEFYDKHRVGEIMSRMTGDIDGVRHLIAFGLIHVYEQGLRFVGAFIFMMTMSWQITLLVLTLTPLIAVMAWVFNKKVRPLFREVREQNATLNTITQENLAGMHVVK
;
A
#
# COMPACT_ATOMS: atom_id res chain seq x y z
N MET A 1 -18.96 -2.67 9.32
CA MET A 1 -18.16 -2.17 10.47
C MET A 1 -17.48 -3.30 11.25
N ASP A 2 -18.03 -4.50 11.28
CA ASP A 2 -17.46 -5.62 12.06
C ASP A 2 -16.13 -6.17 11.53
N THR A 3 -15.92 -6.14 10.23
CA THR A 3 -14.67 -6.61 9.61
C THR A 3 -13.46 -5.76 10.04
N ILE A 4 -13.61 -4.43 10.07
CA ILE A 4 -12.54 -3.51 10.49
C ILE A 4 -12.23 -3.71 11.98
N LYS A 5 -13.24 -3.93 12.82
CA LYS A 5 -13.05 -4.22 14.25
C LYS A 5 -12.31 -5.54 14.47
N ARG A 6 -12.60 -6.57 13.67
CA ARG A 6 -11.90 -7.86 13.73
C ARG A 6 -10.44 -7.74 13.32
N ILE A 7 -10.15 -7.01 12.22
CA ILE A 7 -8.79 -6.73 11.78
C ILE A 7 -8.02 -5.95 12.84
N TRP A 8 -8.66 -4.93 13.45
CA TRP A 8 -8.08 -4.18 14.56
C TRP A 8 -7.78 -5.05 15.77
N GLY A 9 -8.64 -6.02 16.06
CA GLY A 9 -8.42 -7.04 17.11
C GLY A 9 -7.16 -7.85 16.88
N LEU A 10 -6.91 -8.30 15.65
CA LEU A 10 -5.70 -9.04 15.25
C LEU A 10 -4.42 -8.20 15.38
N MET A 11 -4.51 -6.89 15.16
CA MET A 11 -3.36 -5.98 15.24
C MET A 11 -3.05 -5.53 16.67
N LYS A 12 -4.02 -5.61 17.57
CA LYS A 12 -3.92 -5.10 18.96
C LYS A 12 -2.72 -5.66 19.75
N PRO A 13 -2.34 -6.96 19.67
CA PRO A 13 -1.16 -7.49 20.36
C PRO A 13 0.14 -6.82 19.87
N TYR A 14 0.18 -6.42 18.60
CA TYR A 14 1.36 -5.87 17.92
C TYR A 14 1.41 -4.35 17.88
N LYS A 15 0.62 -3.66 18.73
CA LYS A 15 0.51 -2.19 18.78
C LYS A 15 1.86 -1.46 18.91
N LYS A 16 2.86 -2.06 19.55
CA LYS A 16 4.21 -1.47 19.68
C LYS A 16 4.88 -1.30 18.32
N HIS A 17 4.83 -2.33 17.48
CA HIS A 17 5.39 -2.29 16.11
C HIS A 17 4.60 -1.31 15.23
N MET A 18 3.28 -1.29 15.37
CA MET A 18 2.41 -0.36 14.65
C MET A 18 2.72 1.11 15.02
N ILE A 19 2.77 1.43 16.32
CA ILE A 19 3.07 2.80 16.79
C ILE A 19 4.47 3.21 16.38
N GLY A 20 5.48 2.35 16.54
CA GLY A 20 6.85 2.61 16.10
C GLY A 20 6.92 2.89 14.59
N GLY A 21 6.23 2.10 13.79
CA GLY A 21 6.13 2.30 12.34
C GLY A 21 5.43 3.61 11.97
N LEU A 22 4.33 4.00 12.67
CA LEU A 22 3.64 5.27 12.45
C LEU A 22 4.50 6.49 12.81
N ILE A 23 5.28 6.40 13.89
CA ILE A 23 6.22 7.48 14.28
C ILE A 23 7.30 7.64 13.21
N LEU A 24 7.94 6.54 12.78
CA LEU A 24 8.93 6.57 11.71
C LEU A 24 8.36 7.11 10.40
N GLN A 25 7.11 6.72 10.06
CA GLN A 25 6.39 7.24 8.91
C GLN A 25 6.20 8.75 8.97
N THR A 26 5.80 9.26 10.14
CA THR A 26 5.61 10.70 10.35
C THR A 26 6.94 11.44 10.16
N ILE A 27 8.02 10.92 10.72
CA ILE A 27 9.39 11.50 10.55
C ILE A 27 9.77 11.54 9.07
N VAL A 28 9.54 10.44 8.34
CA VAL A 28 9.83 10.37 6.89
C VAL A 28 9.02 11.41 6.11
N ILE A 29 7.72 11.56 6.40
CA ILE A 29 6.87 12.54 5.72
C ILE A 29 7.34 13.96 5.99
N VAL A 30 7.61 14.31 7.26
CA VAL A 30 8.11 15.63 7.62
C VAL A 30 9.46 15.92 6.95
N ALA A 31 10.40 14.98 7.01
CA ALA A 31 11.70 15.12 6.33
C ALA A 31 11.57 15.26 4.81
N THR A 32 10.60 14.57 4.20
CA THR A 32 10.33 14.67 2.76
C THR A 32 9.74 16.03 2.38
N LEU A 33 8.89 16.61 3.23
CA LEU A 33 8.30 17.94 3.02
C LEU A 33 9.33 19.09 3.19
N ILE A 34 10.41 18.86 3.95
CA ILE A 34 11.49 19.84 4.12
C ILE A 34 12.38 19.93 2.86
N LYS A 35 12.54 18.83 2.09
CA LYS A 35 13.41 18.80 0.90
C LYS A 35 13.10 19.90 -0.12
N PRO A 36 11.84 20.12 -0.57
CA PRO A 36 11.51 21.21 -1.48
C PRO A 36 11.86 22.58 -0.94
N TYR A 37 11.76 22.78 0.38
CA TYR A 37 12.11 24.06 1.02
C TYR A 37 13.61 24.34 0.95
N ILE A 38 14.43 23.32 1.23
CA ILE A 38 15.90 23.44 1.06
C ILE A 38 16.24 23.68 -0.42
N THR A 39 15.57 23.00 -1.35
CA THR A 39 15.79 23.20 -2.78
C THR A 39 15.46 24.64 -3.19
N LYS A 40 14.40 25.22 -2.64
CA LYS A 40 14.04 26.63 -2.85
C LYS A 40 15.19 27.54 -2.43
N PHE A 41 15.74 27.37 -1.21
CA PHE A 41 16.88 28.17 -0.74
C PHE A 41 18.12 28.02 -1.64
N ILE A 42 18.37 26.82 -2.16
CA ILE A 42 19.49 26.61 -3.10
C ILE A 42 19.26 27.43 -4.38
N VAL A 43 18.03 27.49 -4.89
CA VAL A 43 17.76 28.25 -6.11
C VAL A 43 17.79 29.75 -5.86
N ASP A 44 17.04 30.24 -4.86
CA ASP A 44 16.85 31.68 -4.62
C ASP A 44 18.13 32.34 -4.07
N ASP A 45 18.78 31.75 -3.05
CA ASP A 45 19.87 32.40 -2.35
C ASP A 45 21.26 32.01 -2.92
N VAL A 46 21.44 30.74 -3.30
CA VAL A 46 22.75 30.25 -3.77
C VAL A 46 22.95 30.53 -5.24
N ILE A 47 21.97 30.21 -6.10
CA ILE A 47 22.13 30.36 -7.55
C ILE A 47 21.85 31.80 -7.97
N GLU A 48 20.69 32.37 -7.61
CA GLU A 48 20.30 33.74 -7.99
C GLU A 48 21.03 34.78 -7.13
N GLY A 49 21.21 34.50 -5.83
CA GLY A 49 21.94 35.40 -4.89
C GLY A 49 23.47 35.35 -5.01
N GLY A 50 24.04 34.38 -5.77
CA GLY A 50 25.47 34.26 -5.99
C GLY A 50 26.29 33.73 -4.79
N LEU A 51 25.62 33.16 -3.76
CA LEU A 51 26.26 32.65 -2.55
C LEU A 51 26.78 31.21 -2.74
N TYR A 52 27.66 30.99 -3.72
CA TYR A 52 28.10 29.64 -4.10
C TYR A 52 28.77 28.84 -2.98
N ASP A 53 29.35 29.52 -1.98
CA ASP A 53 29.97 28.88 -0.83
C ASP A 53 28.97 28.03 0.02
N MET A 54 27.70 28.39 -0.05
CA MET A 54 26.63 27.67 0.66
C MET A 54 26.12 26.43 -0.11
N LEU A 55 26.52 26.22 -1.36
CA LEU A 55 26.04 25.09 -2.18
C LEU A 55 26.42 23.75 -1.55
N ILE A 56 27.68 23.60 -1.15
CA ILE A 56 28.19 22.34 -0.55
C ILE A 56 27.47 21.99 0.74
N PRO A 57 27.33 22.91 1.74
CA PRO A 57 26.53 22.64 2.93
C PRO A 57 25.09 22.19 2.67
N PHE A 58 24.37 22.84 1.76
CA PHE A 58 23.00 22.45 1.43
C PHE A 58 22.94 21.09 0.72
N CYS A 59 23.87 20.77 -0.16
CA CYS A 59 23.97 19.45 -0.79
C CYS A 59 24.22 18.34 0.26
N ILE A 60 25.13 18.59 1.22
CA ILE A 60 25.37 17.64 2.31
C ILE A 60 24.12 17.47 3.18
N MET A 61 23.40 18.55 3.46
CA MET A 61 22.14 18.49 4.22
C MET A 61 21.08 17.67 3.50
N LEU A 62 20.91 17.84 2.18
CA LEU A 62 19.99 17.02 1.36
C LEU A 62 20.39 15.55 1.32
N LEU A 63 21.70 15.27 1.22
CA LEU A 63 22.21 13.89 1.30
C LEU A 63 21.94 13.30 2.67
N GLY A 64 22.20 14.01 3.75
CA GLY A 64 21.92 13.59 5.13
C GLY A 64 20.43 13.28 5.34
N LEU A 65 19.54 14.16 4.88
CA LEU A 65 18.10 13.93 4.93
C LEU A 65 17.68 12.72 4.08
N THR A 66 18.35 12.47 2.95
CA THR A 66 18.04 11.32 2.10
C THR A 66 18.46 10.01 2.76
N VAL A 67 19.64 9.96 3.36
CA VAL A 67 20.12 8.81 4.12
C VAL A 67 19.21 8.55 5.34
N LEU A 68 18.87 9.61 6.08
CA LEU A 68 17.95 9.52 7.23
C LEU A 68 16.58 8.95 6.80
N THR A 69 15.98 9.51 5.77
CA THR A 69 14.68 9.03 5.27
C THR A 69 14.77 7.61 4.74
N GLY A 70 15.86 7.22 4.09
CA GLY A 70 16.13 5.85 3.64
C GLY A 70 16.20 4.86 4.80
N GLY A 71 16.99 5.19 5.83
CA GLY A 71 17.12 4.38 7.05
C GLY A 71 15.78 4.24 7.81
N CYS A 72 15.05 5.35 7.99
CA CYS A 72 13.74 5.33 8.62
C CYS A 72 12.72 4.51 7.81
N ASN A 73 12.73 4.59 6.48
CA ASN A 73 11.87 3.78 5.60
C ASN A 73 12.19 2.28 5.73
N PHE A 74 13.46 1.92 5.76
CA PHE A 74 13.88 0.53 5.95
C PHE A 74 13.39 -0.01 7.30
N LEU A 75 13.66 0.71 8.39
CA LEU A 75 13.25 0.30 9.73
C LEU A 75 11.73 0.18 9.86
N ARG A 76 11.00 1.15 9.31
CA ARG A 76 9.54 1.12 9.21
C ARG A 76 9.03 -0.11 8.48
N SER A 77 9.59 -0.43 7.31
CA SER A 77 9.22 -1.62 6.53
C SER A 77 9.43 -2.90 7.33
N VAL A 78 10.54 -3.02 8.05
CA VAL A 78 10.81 -4.17 8.91
C VAL A 78 9.79 -4.28 10.04
N LEU A 79 9.41 -3.15 10.67
CA LEU A 79 8.41 -3.16 11.75
C LEU A 79 7.04 -3.59 11.24
N TYR A 80 6.60 -3.07 10.09
CA TYR A 80 5.31 -3.42 9.51
C TYR A 80 5.26 -4.86 9.01
N GLU A 81 6.34 -5.34 8.39
CA GLU A 81 6.42 -6.73 7.95
C GLU A 81 6.40 -7.70 9.14
N ARG A 82 7.16 -7.42 10.20
CA ARG A 82 7.12 -8.23 11.43
C ARG A 82 5.73 -8.25 12.04
N MET A 83 5.07 -7.11 12.14
CA MET A 83 3.70 -7.01 12.64
C MET A 83 2.74 -7.86 11.80
N SER A 84 2.80 -7.73 10.49
CA SER A 84 1.94 -8.44 9.55
C SER A 84 2.16 -9.94 9.61
N GLN A 85 3.41 -10.41 9.58
CA GLN A 85 3.75 -11.83 9.65
C GLN A 85 3.33 -12.46 10.98
N SER A 86 3.55 -11.75 12.10
CA SER A 86 3.14 -12.26 13.41
C SER A 86 1.62 -12.35 13.54
N ALA A 87 0.88 -11.34 13.04
CA ALA A 87 -0.58 -11.39 13.04
C ALA A 87 -1.12 -12.52 12.14
N MET A 88 -0.46 -12.80 11.01
CA MET A 88 -0.82 -13.92 10.14
C MET A 88 -0.50 -15.27 10.75
N TRP A 89 0.61 -15.38 11.47
CA TRP A 89 0.94 -16.58 12.21
C TRP A 89 -0.15 -16.92 13.23
N ASP A 90 -0.57 -15.95 14.04
CA ASP A 90 -1.63 -16.14 15.03
C ASP A 90 -2.96 -16.53 14.36
N LEU A 91 -3.30 -15.88 13.24
CA LEU A 91 -4.51 -16.18 12.49
C LEU A 91 -4.48 -17.61 11.92
N ARG A 92 -3.36 -18.01 11.29
CA ARG A 92 -3.21 -19.36 10.74
C ARG A 92 -3.28 -20.43 11.83
N THR A 93 -2.59 -20.20 12.93
CA THR A 93 -2.58 -21.16 14.07
C THR A 93 -3.97 -21.29 14.68
N GLY A 94 -4.68 -20.17 14.89
CA GLY A 94 -6.05 -20.18 15.40
C GLY A 94 -7.04 -20.85 14.45
N LEU A 95 -6.94 -20.61 13.15
CA LEU A 95 -7.77 -21.28 12.15
C LEU A 95 -7.49 -22.78 12.08
N TYR A 96 -6.22 -23.17 12.14
CA TYR A 96 -5.84 -24.58 12.12
C TYR A 96 -6.37 -25.31 13.35
N ALA A 97 -6.23 -24.73 14.53
CA ALA A 97 -6.77 -25.30 15.77
C ALA A 97 -8.31 -25.44 15.68
N HIS A 98 -8.99 -24.41 15.16
CA HIS A 98 -10.45 -24.47 14.99
C HIS A 98 -10.87 -25.53 13.97
N LEU A 99 -10.15 -25.71 12.88
CA LEU A 99 -10.42 -26.79 11.92
C LEU A 99 -10.28 -28.17 12.58
N GLN A 100 -9.29 -28.40 13.44
CA GLN A 100 -9.13 -29.68 14.14
C GLN A 100 -10.29 -30.02 15.06
N GLU A 101 -11.02 -29.03 15.55
CA GLU A 101 -12.20 -29.20 16.40
C GLU A 101 -13.50 -29.42 15.61
N MET A 102 -13.48 -29.28 14.27
CA MET A 102 -14.66 -29.44 13.44
C MET A 102 -15.11 -30.89 13.34
N PRO A 103 -16.43 -31.18 13.37
CA PRO A 103 -16.97 -32.52 13.24
C PRO A 103 -16.75 -33.06 11.82
N TYR A 104 -16.72 -34.38 11.66
CA TYR A 104 -16.56 -35.05 10.35
C TYR A 104 -17.56 -34.59 9.31
N GLU A 105 -18.80 -34.30 9.71
CA GLU A 105 -19.83 -33.78 8.82
C GLU A 105 -19.46 -32.47 8.13
N PHE A 106 -18.58 -31.66 8.71
CA PHE A 106 -18.03 -30.45 8.09
C PHE A 106 -17.14 -30.81 6.89
N TYR A 107 -16.28 -31.83 7.05
CA TYR A 107 -15.34 -32.27 6.02
C TYR A 107 -16.03 -33.04 4.88
N ASP A 108 -17.15 -33.67 5.15
CA ASP A 108 -18.00 -34.28 4.11
C ASP A 108 -18.64 -33.26 3.18
N LYS A 109 -18.96 -32.06 3.73
CA LYS A 109 -19.58 -30.97 2.99
C LYS A 109 -18.58 -30.02 2.31
N HIS A 110 -17.33 -29.98 2.77
CA HIS A 110 -16.31 -29.03 2.30
C HIS A 110 -15.07 -29.78 1.82
N ARG A 111 -14.69 -29.54 0.56
CA ARG A 111 -13.47 -30.16 0.02
C ARG A 111 -12.24 -29.60 0.71
N VAL A 112 -11.33 -30.48 1.11
CA VAL A 112 -10.07 -30.10 1.76
C VAL A 112 -9.28 -29.09 0.92
N GLY A 113 -9.29 -29.21 -0.40
CA GLY A 113 -8.64 -28.27 -1.32
C GLY A 113 -9.23 -26.85 -1.26
N GLU A 114 -10.55 -26.71 -1.04
CA GLU A 114 -11.19 -25.40 -0.85
C GLU A 114 -10.76 -24.76 0.48
N ILE A 115 -10.72 -25.54 1.56
CA ILE A 115 -10.27 -25.08 2.87
C ILE A 115 -8.80 -24.62 2.78
N MET A 116 -7.95 -25.40 2.13
CA MET A 116 -6.52 -25.06 1.94
C MET A 116 -6.35 -23.80 1.07
N SER A 117 -7.15 -23.65 0.01
CA SER A 117 -7.14 -22.43 -0.82
C SER A 117 -7.50 -21.18 -0.01
N ARG A 118 -8.50 -21.27 0.87
CA ARG A 118 -8.87 -20.17 1.79
C ARG A 118 -7.78 -19.89 2.82
N MET A 119 -7.18 -20.93 3.40
CA MET A 119 -6.09 -20.79 4.38
C MET A 119 -4.81 -20.17 3.79
N THR A 120 -4.63 -20.26 2.49
CA THR A 120 -3.48 -19.63 1.81
C THR A 120 -3.87 -18.29 1.18
N GLY A 121 -4.80 -18.30 0.22
CA GLY A 121 -5.13 -17.12 -0.59
C GLY A 121 -5.86 -16.02 0.18
N ASP A 122 -6.91 -16.37 0.94
CA ASP A 122 -7.69 -15.36 1.65
C ASP A 122 -6.88 -14.74 2.81
N ILE A 123 -6.06 -15.55 3.49
CA ILE A 123 -5.15 -15.06 4.54
C ILE A 123 -4.11 -14.10 3.96
N ASP A 124 -3.55 -14.39 2.80
CA ASP A 124 -2.62 -13.47 2.13
C ASP A 124 -3.32 -12.15 1.72
N GLY A 125 -4.59 -12.21 1.32
CA GLY A 125 -5.42 -11.02 1.11
C GLY A 125 -5.56 -10.16 2.38
N VAL A 126 -5.81 -10.78 3.53
CA VAL A 126 -5.87 -10.10 4.83
C VAL A 126 -4.50 -9.51 5.20
N ARG A 127 -3.41 -10.24 4.95
CA ARG A 127 -2.04 -9.76 5.15
C ARG A 127 -1.78 -8.47 4.37
N HIS A 128 -2.11 -8.45 3.08
CA HIS A 128 -1.95 -7.26 2.25
C HIS A 128 -2.76 -6.07 2.77
N LEU A 129 -3.98 -6.30 3.23
CA LEU A 129 -4.80 -5.24 3.80
C LEU A 129 -4.20 -4.67 5.10
N ILE A 130 -3.66 -5.52 5.96
CA ILE A 130 -3.01 -5.11 7.22
C ILE A 130 -1.67 -4.41 6.95
N ALA A 131 -0.82 -5.01 6.11
CA ALA A 131 0.53 -4.50 5.87
C ALA A 131 0.53 -3.19 5.08
N PHE A 132 -0.41 -3.02 4.15
CA PHE A 132 -0.39 -1.90 3.20
C PHE A 132 -1.65 -1.03 3.27
N GLY A 133 -2.85 -1.62 3.42
CA GLY A 133 -4.10 -0.89 3.25
C GLY A 133 -4.29 0.25 4.25
N LEU A 134 -4.33 -0.07 5.55
CA LEU A 134 -4.57 0.93 6.61
C LEU A 134 -3.41 1.93 6.74
N ILE A 135 -2.19 1.43 6.59
CA ILE A 135 -0.96 2.23 6.70
C ILE A 135 -0.86 3.21 5.53
N HIS A 136 -1.22 2.76 4.32
CA HIS A 136 -1.25 3.61 3.13
C HIS A 136 -2.27 4.76 3.25
N VAL A 137 -3.45 4.48 3.79
CA VAL A 137 -4.46 5.53 4.03
C VAL A 137 -3.92 6.59 4.99
N TYR A 138 -3.27 6.18 6.09
CA TYR A 138 -2.62 7.11 7.02
C TYR A 138 -1.50 7.91 6.34
N GLU A 139 -0.61 7.23 5.60
CA GLU A 139 0.51 7.85 4.89
C GLU A 139 0.03 8.90 3.90
N GLN A 140 -0.90 8.54 3.02
CA GLN A 140 -1.41 9.46 1.99
C GLN A 140 -2.22 10.60 2.59
N GLY A 141 -3.00 10.34 3.64
CA GLY A 141 -3.72 11.38 4.37
C GLY A 141 -2.77 12.40 5.00
N LEU A 142 -1.76 11.95 5.72
CA LEU A 142 -0.78 12.83 6.36
C LEU A 142 0.06 13.58 5.32
N ARG A 143 0.45 12.93 4.23
CA ARG A 143 1.19 13.54 3.13
C ARG A 143 0.35 14.61 2.43
N PHE A 144 -0.93 14.33 2.17
CA PHE A 144 -1.85 15.31 1.57
C PHE A 144 -2.02 16.55 2.44
N VAL A 145 -2.32 16.36 3.73
CA VAL A 145 -2.46 17.47 4.68
C VAL A 145 -1.17 18.28 4.80
N GLY A 146 -0.03 17.59 4.94
CA GLY A 146 1.27 18.23 5.05
C GLY A 146 1.64 19.02 3.78
N ALA A 147 1.44 18.44 2.61
CA ALA A 147 1.67 19.11 1.33
C ALA A 147 0.74 20.32 1.14
N PHE A 148 -0.54 20.18 1.51
CA PHE A 148 -1.51 21.28 1.43
C PHE A 148 -1.10 22.46 2.32
N ILE A 149 -0.76 22.20 3.59
CA ILE A 149 -0.29 23.26 4.50
C ILE A 149 0.97 23.91 3.95
N PHE A 150 1.92 23.10 3.47
CA PHE A 150 3.17 23.59 2.94
C PHE A 150 2.99 24.46 1.69
N MET A 151 2.16 24.05 0.74
CA MET A 151 1.83 24.83 -0.46
C MET A 151 1.14 26.15 -0.12
N MET A 152 0.23 26.15 0.88
CA MET A 152 -0.44 27.37 1.35
C MET A 152 0.55 28.38 1.90
N THR A 153 1.62 27.95 2.59
CA THR A 153 2.65 28.87 3.09
C THR A 153 3.55 29.44 1.99
N MET A 154 3.71 28.72 0.89
CA MET A 154 4.54 29.17 -0.24
C MET A 154 3.76 30.09 -1.19
N SER A 155 2.59 29.69 -1.63
CA SER A 155 1.74 30.47 -2.54
C SER A 155 0.30 29.98 -2.47
N TRP A 156 -0.59 30.79 -1.90
CA TRP A 156 -2.01 30.49 -1.84
C TRP A 156 -2.67 30.42 -3.22
N GLN A 157 -2.17 31.19 -4.20
CA GLN A 157 -2.69 31.25 -5.57
C GLN A 157 -2.45 29.92 -6.30
N ILE A 158 -1.23 29.39 -6.22
CA ILE A 158 -0.86 28.09 -6.81
C ILE A 158 -1.64 26.97 -6.12
N THR A 159 -1.79 27.05 -4.79
CA THR A 159 -2.56 26.06 -4.03
C THR A 159 -4.02 25.98 -4.47
N LEU A 160 -4.65 27.14 -4.69
CA LEU A 160 -6.03 27.23 -5.18
C LEU A 160 -6.18 26.63 -6.59
N LEU A 161 -5.22 26.90 -7.46
CA LEU A 161 -5.19 26.33 -8.82
C LEU A 161 -5.09 24.80 -8.77
N VAL A 162 -4.17 24.24 -7.97
CA VAL A 162 -4.01 22.78 -7.79
C VAL A 162 -5.27 22.17 -7.18
N LEU A 163 -5.88 22.86 -6.19
CA LEU A 163 -7.12 22.38 -5.56
C LEU A 163 -8.30 22.33 -6.56
N THR A 164 -8.35 23.25 -7.50
CA THR A 164 -9.36 23.26 -8.57
C THR A 164 -9.13 22.14 -9.59
N LEU A 165 -7.87 21.78 -9.88
CA LEU A 165 -7.54 20.68 -10.78
C LEU A 165 -7.77 19.29 -10.15
N THR A 166 -7.64 19.18 -8.84
CA THR A 166 -7.77 17.90 -8.13
C THR A 166 -9.13 17.22 -8.36
N PRO A 167 -10.30 17.86 -8.22
CA PRO A 167 -11.58 17.24 -8.50
C PRO A 167 -11.76 16.88 -9.98
N LEU A 168 -11.19 17.66 -10.90
CA LEU A 168 -11.22 17.34 -12.33
C LEU A 168 -10.49 16.02 -12.60
N ILE A 169 -9.28 15.85 -12.04
CA ILE A 169 -8.52 14.60 -12.15
C ILE A 169 -9.28 13.44 -11.51
N ALA A 170 -9.90 13.67 -10.35
CA ALA A 170 -10.68 12.63 -9.66
C ALA A 170 -11.88 12.17 -10.51
N VAL A 171 -12.61 13.10 -11.14
CA VAL A 171 -13.72 12.78 -12.06
C VAL A 171 -13.21 12.02 -13.28
N MET A 172 -12.11 12.47 -13.90
CA MET A 172 -11.51 11.78 -15.04
C MET A 172 -11.10 10.35 -14.67
N ALA A 173 -10.44 10.16 -13.52
CA ALA A 173 -10.05 8.84 -13.02
C ALA A 173 -11.25 7.94 -12.73
N TRP A 174 -12.32 8.50 -12.18
CA TRP A 174 -13.57 7.77 -11.93
C TRP A 174 -14.24 7.32 -13.23
N VAL A 175 -14.38 8.21 -14.22
CA VAL A 175 -14.94 7.90 -15.55
C VAL A 175 -14.09 6.86 -16.27
N PHE A 176 -12.77 7.03 -16.25
CA PHE A 176 -11.83 6.06 -16.82
C PHE A 176 -12.01 4.68 -16.20
N ASN A 177 -12.01 4.59 -14.88
CA ASN A 177 -12.16 3.34 -14.14
C ASN A 177 -13.51 2.66 -14.46
N LYS A 178 -14.60 3.44 -14.56
CA LYS A 178 -15.93 2.94 -14.93
C LYS A 178 -15.97 2.35 -16.34
N LYS A 179 -15.24 2.94 -17.30
CA LYS A 179 -15.16 2.44 -18.68
C LYS A 179 -14.21 1.25 -18.84
N VAL A 180 -13.12 1.23 -18.10
CA VAL A 180 -12.07 0.22 -18.26
C VAL A 180 -12.38 -1.09 -17.52
N ARG A 181 -13.06 -1.03 -16.38
CA ARG A 181 -13.45 -2.23 -15.62
C ARG A 181 -14.23 -3.29 -16.44
N PRO A 182 -15.26 -2.95 -17.22
CA PRO A 182 -15.96 -3.94 -18.05
C PRO A 182 -15.06 -4.56 -19.12
N LEU A 183 -14.15 -3.78 -19.73
CA LEU A 183 -13.20 -4.30 -20.71
C LEU A 183 -12.25 -5.33 -20.11
N PHE A 184 -11.72 -5.08 -18.90
CA PHE A 184 -10.91 -6.07 -18.19
C PHE A 184 -11.69 -7.35 -17.82
N ARG A 185 -12.98 -7.22 -17.57
CA ARG A 185 -13.85 -8.38 -17.33
C ARG A 185 -14.01 -9.20 -18.60
N GLU A 186 -14.29 -8.55 -19.72
CA GLU A 186 -14.41 -9.20 -21.02
C GLU A 186 -13.12 -9.92 -21.44
N VAL A 187 -11.96 -9.28 -21.27
CA VAL A 187 -10.65 -9.90 -21.50
C VAL A 187 -10.46 -11.16 -20.63
N ARG A 188 -10.86 -11.12 -19.37
CA ARG A 188 -10.80 -12.32 -18.49
C ARG A 188 -11.72 -13.44 -18.94
N GLU A 189 -12.93 -13.12 -19.39
CA GLU A 189 -13.89 -14.10 -19.91
C GLU A 189 -13.37 -14.75 -21.20
N GLN A 190 -12.78 -13.96 -22.10
CA GLN A 190 -12.13 -14.47 -23.32
C GLN A 190 -10.90 -15.35 -23.01
N ASN A 191 -10.08 -14.96 -22.06
CA ASN A 191 -8.94 -15.77 -21.62
C ASN A 191 -9.40 -17.09 -20.98
N ALA A 192 -10.49 -17.09 -20.21
CA ALA A 192 -11.06 -18.31 -19.64
C ALA A 192 -11.54 -19.25 -20.75
N THR A 193 -12.24 -18.72 -21.75
CA THR A 193 -12.70 -19.47 -22.92
C THR A 193 -11.52 -20.06 -23.71
N LEU A 194 -10.48 -19.26 -23.94
CA LEU A 194 -9.25 -19.71 -24.61
C LEU A 194 -8.59 -20.87 -23.85
N ASN A 195 -8.48 -20.75 -22.52
CA ASN A 195 -7.92 -21.82 -21.68
C ASN A 195 -8.75 -23.10 -21.75
N THR A 196 -10.09 -22.99 -21.75
CA THR A 196 -10.99 -24.14 -21.90
C THR A 196 -10.79 -24.83 -23.26
N ILE A 197 -10.80 -24.07 -24.36
CA ILE A 197 -10.56 -24.60 -25.71
C ILE A 197 -9.15 -25.26 -25.78
N THR A 198 -8.15 -24.65 -25.18
CA THR A 198 -6.80 -25.22 -25.15
C THR A 198 -6.75 -26.54 -24.39
N GLN A 199 -7.41 -26.62 -23.21
CA GLN A 199 -7.51 -27.85 -22.44
C GLN A 199 -8.29 -28.96 -23.19
N GLU A 200 -9.42 -28.62 -23.86
CA GLU A 200 -10.18 -29.54 -24.65
C GLU A 200 -9.37 -30.08 -25.84
N ASN A 201 -8.65 -29.23 -26.56
CA ASN A 201 -7.77 -29.63 -27.64
C ASN A 201 -6.64 -30.55 -27.20
N LEU A 202 -6.00 -30.20 -26.03
CA LEU A 202 -4.94 -31.05 -25.45
C LEU A 202 -5.49 -32.40 -25.00
N ALA A 203 -6.67 -32.46 -24.37
CA ALA A 203 -7.31 -33.69 -23.95
C ALA A 203 -7.78 -34.50 -25.15
N GLY A 204 -8.25 -33.84 -26.24
CA GLY A 204 -8.73 -34.48 -27.48
C GLY A 204 -7.61 -34.96 -28.40
N MET A 205 -6.35 -34.60 -28.17
CA MET A 205 -5.22 -35.03 -29.02
C MET A 205 -5.07 -36.56 -29.14
N HIS A 206 -5.49 -37.32 -28.14
CA HIS A 206 -5.51 -38.79 -28.16
C HIS A 206 -6.59 -39.38 -29.12
N VAL A 207 -7.62 -38.58 -29.47
CA VAL A 207 -8.71 -39.02 -30.36
C VAL A 207 -8.41 -38.62 -31.82
N VAL A 208 -7.57 -37.60 -32.02
CA VAL A 208 -7.23 -37.09 -33.37
C VAL A 208 -6.03 -37.85 -33.99
N LYS A 209 -5.29 -38.61 -33.19
CA LYS A 209 -4.21 -39.47 -33.61
C LYS A 209 -4.66 -40.92 -33.74
#